data_65c8aabd88011369fb780197d783da27
#
_entry.id   65c8aabd88011369fb780197d783da27
#
_cell.length_a   1.000
_cell.length_b   1.000
_cell.length_c   1.000
_cell.angle_alpha   90.00
_cell.angle_beta   90.00
_cell.angle_gamma   90.00
#
_symmetry.space_group_name_H-M   'P 1'
#
loop_
_entity.id
_entity.type
_entity.pdbx_description
1 polymer ?
#
loop_
_entity_poly.entity_id
_entity_poly.type
_entity_poly.pdbx_seq_one_letter_code
_entity_poly.pdbx_strand_id
1 'polypeptide(L)'
;MNTGILNRKAVIQQPTESRNSLGEFILSWSDWATRYIAILPLSGAEAVNALSLEAVVTHRIRMRYTQGLQPKYRIVCEGRTFDIISVLERGFRVEHEVLVNEVID
;
A
#
# COMPACT_ATOMS: atom_id res chain seq x y z
N MET A 1 -7.50 14.23 11.63
CA MET A 1 -6.17 13.62 11.41
C MET A 1 -5.10 14.67 11.51
N ASN A 2 -4.00 14.33 12.15
CA ASN A 2 -2.86 15.24 12.26
C ASN A 2 -1.98 15.13 11.02
N THR A 3 -1.98 16.16 10.18
CA THR A 3 -1.22 16.13 8.94
C THR A 3 0.28 16.18 9.16
N GLY A 4 0.74 16.57 10.35
CA GLY A 4 2.17 16.61 10.65
C GLY A 4 2.84 15.24 10.65
N ILE A 5 2.08 14.15 10.80
CA ILE A 5 2.64 12.80 10.75
C ILE A 5 2.70 12.24 9.33
N LEU A 6 2.03 12.86 8.37
CA LEU A 6 2.03 12.43 6.98
C LEU A 6 3.12 13.18 6.24
N ASN A 7 4.36 12.77 6.47
CA ASN A 7 5.51 13.54 6.01
C ASN A 7 6.32 12.85 4.92
N ARG A 8 5.91 11.68 4.45
CA ARG A 8 6.63 10.97 3.39
C ARG A 8 5.80 10.99 2.12
N LYS A 9 6.41 11.44 1.03
CA LYS A 9 5.76 11.47 -0.27
C LYS A 9 5.86 10.10 -0.91
N ALA A 10 4.73 9.55 -1.32
CA ALA A 10 4.66 8.23 -1.91
C ALA A 10 3.85 8.23 -3.19
N VAL A 11 4.18 7.33 -4.08
CA VAL A 11 3.43 7.10 -5.31
C VAL A 11 2.69 5.78 -5.16
N ILE A 12 1.39 5.82 -5.40
CA ILE A 12 0.56 4.62 -5.43
C ILE A 12 0.48 4.17 -6.87
N GLN A 13 0.82 2.91 -7.12
CA GLN A 13 0.84 2.35 -8.46
C GLN A 13 -0.23 1.28 -8.61
N GLN A 14 -0.84 1.25 -9.78
CA GLN A 14 -1.82 0.23 -10.12
C GLN A 14 -1.21 -0.77 -11.09
N PRO A 15 -1.61 -2.06 -10.99
CA PRO A 15 -1.13 -3.05 -11.93
C PRO A 15 -1.84 -2.89 -13.28
N THR A 16 -1.08 -3.06 -14.35
CA THR A 16 -1.63 -3.09 -15.69
C THR A 16 -1.18 -4.39 -16.34
N GLU A 17 -2.12 -5.08 -16.97
CA GLU A 17 -1.83 -6.31 -17.66
C GLU A 17 -1.83 -6.07 -19.17
N SER A 18 -0.84 -6.62 -19.86
CA SER A 18 -0.76 -6.55 -21.29
C SER A 18 -0.28 -7.90 -21.82
N ARG A 19 -0.36 -8.08 -23.12
CA ARG A 19 0.18 -9.28 -23.77
C ARG A 19 1.31 -8.86 -24.69
N ASN A 20 2.38 -9.66 -24.69
CA ASN A 20 3.46 -9.44 -25.63
C ASN A 20 3.13 -10.09 -26.98
N SER A 21 4.05 -10.04 -27.90
CA SER A 21 3.85 -10.60 -29.25
C SER A 21 3.67 -12.12 -29.24
N LEU A 22 4.08 -12.78 -28.17
CA LEU A 22 3.92 -14.23 -28.02
C LEU A 22 2.63 -14.63 -27.30
N GLY A 23 1.80 -13.65 -26.92
CA GLY A 23 0.57 -13.92 -26.21
C GLY A 23 0.72 -14.09 -24.71
N GLU A 24 1.91 -13.91 -24.17
CA GLU A 24 2.15 -14.03 -22.74
C GLU A 24 1.68 -12.79 -21.99
N PHE A 25 1.12 -12.99 -20.79
CA PHE A 25 0.73 -11.89 -19.93
C PHE A 25 1.96 -11.23 -19.36
N ILE A 26 1.98 -9.90 -19.43
CA ILE A 26 3.02 -9.08 -18.82
C ILE A 26 2.34 -8.18 -17.81
N LEU A 27 2.79 -8.27 -16.55
CA LEU A 27 2.32 -7.38 -15.51
C LEU A 27 3.26 -6.19 -15.43
N SER A 28 2.71 -5.00 -15.54
CA SER A 28 3.49 -3.78 -15.34
C SER A 28 2.75 -2.88 -14.35
N TRP A 29 3.43 -1.84 -13.89
CA TRP A 29 2.88 -0.92 -12.91
C TRP A 29 2.87 0.49 -13.48
N SER A 30 1.78 1.21 -13.24
CA SER A 30 1.67 2.60 -13.65
C SER A 30 1.30 3.45 -12.46
N ASP A 31 1.79 4.68 -12.45
CA ASP A 31 1.48 5.61 -11.36
C ASP A 31 -0.01 5.94 -11.38
N TRP A 32 -0.64 5.80 -10.22
CA TRP A 32 -2.07 6.06 -10.09
C TRP A 32 -2.35 7.33 -9.31
N ALA A 33 -1.62 7.55 -8.21
CA ALA A 33 -1.80 8.72 -7.38
C ALA A 33 -0.55 8.98 -6.57
N THR A 34 -0.35 10.24 -6.17
CA THR A 34 0.73 10.61 -5.27
C THR A 34 0.11 11.12 -3.98
N ARG A 35 0.59 10.63 -2.84
CA ARG A 35 0.04 10.99 -1.54
C ARG A 35 1.16 11.11 -0.51
N TYR A 36 0.92 11.93 0.51
CA TYR A 36 1.78 11.95 1.68
C TYR A 36 1.28 10.91 2.67
N ILE A 37 2.20 10.15 3.21
CA ILE A 37 1.87 9.00 4.06
C ILE A 37 2.72 9.00 5.33
N ALA A 38 2.28 8.21 6.31
CA ALA A 38 3.08 7.85 7.47
C ALA A 38 3.31 6.35 7.43
N ILE A 39 4.56 5.93 7.60
CA ILE A 39 4.93 4.52 7.60
C ILE A 39 5.26 4.10 9.02
N LEU A 40 4.54 3.10 9.52
CA LEU A 40 4.69 2.61 10.88
C LEU A 40 5.07 1.14 10.84
N PRO A 41 6.24 0.76 11.35
CA PRO A 41 6.58 -0.66 11.41
C PRO A 41 5.72 -1.37 12.45
N LEU A 42 5.39 -2.62 12.21
CA LEU A 42 4.65 -3.42 13.16
C LEU A 42 5.60 -4.31 13.93
N SER A 43 5.37 -4.43 15.24
CA SER A 43 6.08 -5.40 16.04
C SER A 43 5.59 -6.81 15.71
N GLY A 44 6.34 -7.82 16.12
CA GLY A 44 5.95 -9.20 15.86
C GLY A 44 4.56 -9.54 16.33
N ALA A 45 4.20 -9.10 17.54
CA ALA A 45 2.88 -9.38 18.10
C ALA A 45 1.78 -8.66 17.32
N GLU A 46 2.02 -7.40 16.95
CA GLU A 46 1.05 -6.65 16.16
C GLU A 46 0.88 -7.25 14.76
N ALA A 47 1.98 -7.70 14.17
CA ALA A 47 1.92 -8.33 12.86
C ALA A 47 1.09 -9.60 12.90
N VAL A 48 1.26 -10.42 13.94
CA VAL A 48 0.47 -11.63 14.09
C VAL A 48 -0.99 -11.31 14.25
N ASN A 49 -1.32 -10.31 15.07
CA ASN A 49 -2.72 -9.93 15.29
C ASN A 49 -3.37 -9.29 14.07
N ALA A 50 -2.58 -8.64 13.23
CA ALA A 50 -3.10 -8.04 12.02
C ALA A 50 -3.34 -9.06 10.92
N LEU A 51 -2.75 -10.24 11.03
CA LEU A 51 -2.88 -11.28 10.02
C LEU A 51 -4.10 -12.12 10.27
N SER A 52 -4.88 -12.32 9.25
CA SER A 52 -5.91 -13.32 9.30
C SER A 52 -5.44 -14.59 8.61
N LEU A 53 -4.28 -14.97 8.53
CA LEU A 53 -3.80 -16.30 8.22
C LEU A 53 -2.69 -16.44 7.16
N GLU A 54 -2.73 -15.74 6.04
CA GLU A 54 -1.87 -16.12 4.93
C GLU A 54 -0.91 -15.03 4.48
N ALA A 55 -1.14 -13.81 4.88
CA ALA A 55 -0.33 -12.68 4.42
C ALA A 55 0.59 -12.20 5.53
N VAL A 56 1.81 -11.86 5.18
CA VAL A 56 2.75 -11.26 6.13
C VAL A 56 2.60 -9.75 6.06
N VAL A 57 2.24 -9.13 7.19
CA VAL A 57 2.12 -7.68 7.29
C VAL A 57 3.35 -7.16 8.02
N THR A 58 4.13 -6.31 7.36
CA THR A 58 5.35 -5.76 7.95
C THR A 58 5.16 -4.34 8.44
N HIS A 59 4.26 -3.58 7.82
CA HIS A 59 4.09 -2.16 8.13
C HIS A 59 2.63 -1.77 8.04
N ARG A 60 2.31 -0.69 8.73
CA ARG A 60 1.02 -0.02 8.61
C ARG A 60 1.28 1.34 8.00
N ILE A 61 0.51 1.70 6.97
CA ILE A 61 0.64 2.99 6.32
C ILE A 61 -0.65 3.76 6.56
N ARG A 62 -0.52 5.00 7.00
CA ARG A 62 -1.66 5.89 7.18
C ARG A 62 -1.59 6.99 6.13
N MET A 63 -2.74 7.28 5.52
CA MET A 63 -2.84 8.33 4.51
C MET A 63 -4.24 8.93 4.54
N ARG A 64 -4.41 10.07 3.92
CA ARG A 64 -5.74 10.65 3.75
C ARG A 64 -6.57 9.73 2.88
N TYR A 65 -7.88 9.75 3.10
CA TYR A 65 -8.80 8.96 2.30
C TYR A 65 -8.54 9.19 0.81
N THR A 66 -8.44 8.11 0.07
CA THR A 66 -8.21 8.15 -1.38
C THR A 66 -9.21 7.21 -2.03
N GLN A 67 -10.18 7.78 -2.71
CA GLN A 67 -11.23 7.00 -3.35
C GLN A 67 -10.64 6.10 -4.43
N GLY A 68 -11.04 4.85 -4.44
CA GLY A 68 -10.60 3.90 -5.46
C GLY A 68 -9.36 3.09 -5.09
N LEU A 69 -8.78 3.32 -3.91
CA LEU A 69 -7.63 2.54 -3.47
C LEU A 69 -8.01 1.08 -3.27
N GLN A 70 -7.24 0.18 -3.86
CA GLN A 70 -7.55 -1.25 -3.83
C GLN A 70 -6.34 -2.06 -3.35
N PRO A 71 -6.58 -3.25 -2.75
CA PRO A 71 -5.48 -4.09 -2.28
C PRO A 71 -4.53 -4.57 -3.37
N LYS A 72 -4.94 -4.60 -4.61
CA LYS A 72 -4.06 -5.02 -5.70
C LYS A 72 -3.02 -3.98 -6.09
N TYR A 73 -3.13 -2.76 -5.55
CA TYR A 73 -2.17 -1.69 -5.82
C TYR A 73 -0.94 -1.86 -4.94
N ARG A 74 0.08 -1.06 -5.21
CA ARG A 74 1.26 -1.02 -4.36
C ARG A 74 1.67 0.42 -4.10
N ILE A 75 2.48 0.62 -3.06
CA ILE A 75 2.94 1.94 -2.66
C ILE A 75 4.46 1.97 -2.79
N VAL A 76 4.98 2.97 -3.47
CA VAL A 76 6.42 3.17 -3.63
C VAL A 76 6.79 4.47 -2.95
N CYS A 77 7.75 4.40 -2.03
CA CYS A 77 8.17 5.55 -1.24
C CYS A 77 9.66 5.46 -0.97
N GLU A 78 10.40 6.46 -1.41
CA GLU A 78 11.84 6.58 -1.16
C GLU A 78 12.63 5.31 -1.53
N GLY A 79 12.30 4.73 -2.67
CA GLY A 79 12.98 3.51 -3.13
C GLY A 79 12.48 2.23 -2.50
N ARG A 80 11.49 2.31 -1.62
CA ARG A 80 10.90 1.14 -0.96
C ARG A 80 9.57 0.82 -1.62
N THR A 81 9.29 -0.46 -1.78
CA THR A 81 8.04 -0.93 -2.39
C THR A 81 7.24 -1.71 -1.35
N PHE A 82 5.96 -1.38 -1.24
CA PHE A 82 5.05 -2.02 -0.30
C PHE A 82 3.86 -2.59 -1.06
N ASP A 83 3.66 -3.90 -0.93
CA ASP A 83 2.46 -4.53 -1.47
C ASP A 83 1.32 -4.34 -0.49
N ILE A 84 0.17 -3.90 -0.98
CA ILE A 84 -1.00 -3.68 -0.14
C ILE A 84 -1.67 -5.03 0.14
N ILE A 85 -1.86 -5.31 1.43
CA ILE A 85 -2.56 -6.52 1.87
C ILE A 85 -4.02 -6.19 2.14
N SER A 86 -4.28 -5.08 2.83
CA SER A 86 -5.63 -4.73 3.25
C SER A 86 -5.76 -3.22 3.33
N VAL A 87 -6.92 -2.71 2.95
CA VAL A 87 -7.22 -1.28 3.02
C VAL A 87 -8.36 -1.10 4.02
N LEU A 88 -8.11 -0.34 5.07
CA LEU A 88 -9.11 -0.04 6.09
C LEU A 88 -9.45 1.44 6.03
N GLU A 89 -10.73 1.75 6.12
CA GLU A 89 -11.21 3.12 6.15
C GLU A 89 -11.48 3.51 7.58
N ARG A 90 -10.90 4.64 8.00
CA ARG A 90 -11.11 5.17 9.35
C ARG A 90 -11.84 6.49 9.27
N GLY A 91 -12.87 6.64 10.10
CA GLY A 91 -13.78 7.75 10.00
C GLY A 91 -14.56 7.66 8.69
N PHE A 92 -15.45 8.61 8.49
CA PHE A 92 -16.21 8.62 7.24
C PHE A 92 -15.41 9.39 6.19
N ARG A 93 -14.69 8.65 5.34
CA ARG A 93 -13.86 9.22 4.26
C ARG A 93 -12.81 10.21 4.76
N VAL A 94 -12.23 9.91 5.93
CA VAL A 94 -11.23 10.79 6.52
C VAL A 94 -9.82 10.29 6.22
N GLU A 95 -9.57 9.02 6.50
CA GLU A 95 -8.24 8.46 6.22
C GLU A 95 -8.33 6.97 5.91
N HIS A 96 -7.29 6.48 5.24
CA HIS A 96 -7.08 5.05 5.05
C HIS A 96 -5.95 4.57 5.95
N GLU A 97 -6.15 3.41 6.54
CA GLU A 97 -5.09 2.66 7.20
C GLU A 97 -4.83 1.43 6.35
N VAL A 98 -3.63 1.32 5.85
CA VAL A 98 -3.29 0.30 4.87
C VAL A 98 -2.29 -0.66 5.49
N LEU A 99 -2.62 -1.94 5.51
CA LEU A 99 -1.70 -2.97 5.95
C LEU A 99 -0.91 -3.46 4.76
N VAL A 100 0.40 -3.45 4.88
CA VAL A 100 1.28 -3.68 3.74
C VAL A 100 2.41 -4.64 4.10
N ASN A 101 2.98 -5.25 3.07
CA ASN A 101 4.18 -6.06 3.17
C ASN A 101 5.27 -5.37 2.35
N GLU A 102 6.37 -5.03 2.99
CA GLU A 102 7.49 -4.44 2.27
C GLU A 102 8.19 -5.51 1.44
N VAL A 103 8.33 -5.23 0.14
CA VAL A 103 9.02 -6.14 -0.78
C VAL A 103 10.50 -5.84 -0.68
N ILE A 104 11.27 -6.84 -0.30
CA ILE A 104 12.72 -6.73 -0.18
C ILE A 104 13.35 -7.62 -1.25
N ASP A 105 14.14 -6.98 -2.10
CA ASP A 105 14.85 -7.70 -3.16
C ASP A 105 16.20 -8.24 -2.68
#